data_e25fac0cfcc501515b40f87d1df341f0
#
_entry.id   e25fac0cfcc501515b40f87d1df341f0
#
_cell.length_a   1.000
_cell.length_b   1.000
_cell.length_c   1.000
_cell.angle_alpha   90.00
_cell.angle_beta   90.00
_cell.angle_gamma   90.00
#
_symmetry.space_group_name_H-M   'P 1'
#
loop_
_entity.id
_entity.type
_entity.pdbx_description
1 polymer ?
#
loop_
_entity_poly.entity_id
_entity_poly.type
_entity_poly.pdbx_seq_one_letter_code
_entity_poly.pdbx_strand_id
1 'polypeptide(L)'
;STRKESSAASDVYKRQLGAQLLRAVATKTNDSAGDGTTTAAVIAQRIMHEGLRNVAAGANPMELSVGIKLAAEKTEELLAQAATPVETSEAIRHVATVSSREEKIGDMVARGMDMVGRDGVISVDESQATETEIVLTEGMEFDKGYLSPSFITDYEACLLYTSDAADDSLRV
;
A
#
# COMPACT_ATOMS: atom_id res chain seq x y z
N SER A 1 10.28 -37.61 -26.26
CA SER A 1 10.58 -36.80 -25.04
C SER A 1 10.19 -35.33 -25.21
N THR A 2 10.34 -34.74 -26.39
CA THR A 2 10.09 -33.29 -26.68
C THR A 2 8.63 -32.83 -26.48
N ARG A 3 7.63 -33.70 -26.66
CA ARG A 3 6.21 -33.32 -26.49
C ARG A 3 5.79 -33.15 -25.00
N LYS A 4 6.42 -33.86 -24.07
CA LYS A 4 6.18 -33.74 -22.63
C LYS A 4 6.81 -32.47 -22.06
N GLU A 5 7.99 -32.06 -22.54
CA GLU A 5 8.70 -30.88 -22.10
C GLU A 5 8.01 -29.59 -22.56
N SER A 6 7.45 -29.54 -23.77
CA SER A 6 6.68 -28.41 -24.27
C SER A 6 5.36 -28.22 -23.52
N SER A 7 4.70 -29.31 -23.09
CA SER A 7 3.49 -29.28 -22.27
C SER A 7 3.79 -28.73 -20.86
N ALA A 8 4.85 -29.20 -20.21
CA ALA A 8 5.24 -28.73 -18.89
C ALA A 8 5.64 -27.24 -18.89
N ALA A 9 6.39 -26.80 -19.89
CA ALA A 9 6.75 -25.38 -20.04
C ALA A 9 5.51 -24.49 -20.28
N SER A 10 4.55 -24.96 -21.08
CA SER A 10 3.28 -24.25 -21.30
C SER A 10 2.44 -24.16 -20.01
N ASP A 11 2.41 -25.21 -19.21
CA ASP A 11 1.68 -25.23 -17.94
C ASP A 11 2.32 -24.31 -16.87
N VAL A 12 3.65 -24.27 -16.81
CA VAL A 12 4.38 -23.34 -15.95
C VAL A 12 4.10 -21.91 -16.37
N TYR A 13 4.14 -21.60 -17.66
CA TYR A 13 3.85 -20.27 -18.19
C TYR A 13 2.42 -19.80 -17.85
N LYS A 14 1.42 -20.66 -18.02
CA LYS A 14 0.02 -20.35 -17.67
C LYS A 14 -0.16 -20.08 -16.18
N ARG A 15 0.52 -20.85 -15.32
CA ARG A 15 0.51 -20.62 -13.86
C ARG A 15 1.18 -19.30 -13.49
N GLN A 16 2.27 -18.93 -14.18
CA GLN A 16 2.94 -17.66 -13.97
C GLN A 16 2.03 -16.47 -14.31
N LEU A 17 1.27 -16.54 -15.40
CA LEU A 17 0.30 -15.48 -15.77
C LEU A 17 -0.77 -15.32 -14.70
N GLY A 18 -1.34 -16.39 -14.18
CA GLY A 18 -2.32 -16.34 -13.08
C GLY A 18 -1.73 -15.72 -11.82
N ALA A 19 -0.52 -16.13 -11.45
CA ALA A 19 0.18 -15.55 -10.30
C ALA A 19 0.49 -14.05 -10.47
N GLN A 20 0.86 -13.62 -11.68
CA GLN A 20 1.09 -12.21 -11.99
C GLN A 20 -0.18 -11.37 -11.88
N LEU A 21 -1.33 -11.88 -12.31
CA LEU A 21 -2.61 -11.19 -12.16
C LEU A 21 -2.99 -11.02 -10.69
N LEU A 22 -2.84 -12.06 -9.87
CA LEU A 22 -3.08 -11.96 -8.41
C LEU A 22 -2.09 -11.01 -7.74
N ARG A 23 -0.82 -11.04 -8.15
CA ARG A 23 0.18 -10.08 -7.66
C ARG A 23 -0.21 -8.64 -8.01
N ALA A 24 -0.70 -8.39 -9.23
CA ALA A 24 -1.16 -7.06 -9.64
C ALA A 24 -2.32 -6.56 -8.78
N VAL A 25 -3.28 -7.44 -8.41
CA VAL A 25 -4.36 -7.10 -7.48
C VAL A 25 -3.80 -6.71 -6.11
N ALA A 26 -2.91 -7.53 -5.56
CA ALA A 26 -2.31 -7.26 -4.25
C ALA A 26 -1.48 -5.96 -4.25
N THR A 27 -0.66 -5.73 -5.29
CA THR A 27 0.13 -4.49 -5.43
C THR A 27 -0.78 -3.27 -5.49
N LYS A 28 -1.81 -3.30 -6.34
CA LYS A 28 -2.75 -2.17 -6.46
C LYS A 28 -3.48 -1.88 -5.15
N THR A 29 -3.83 -2.91 -4.38
CA THR A 29 -4.46 -2.75 -3.06
C THR A 29 -3.47 -2.13 -2.07
N ASN A 30 -2.22 -2.58 -2.07
CA ASN A 30 -1.16 -2.03 -1.24
C ASN A 30 -0.90 -0.54 -1.55
N ASP A 31 -0.81 -0.19 -2.83
CA ASP A 31 -0.56 1.19 -3.28
C ASP A 31 -1.71 2.15 -2.91
N SER A 32 -2.95 1.61 -2.82
CA SER A 32 -4.14 2.42 -2.50
C SER A 32 -4.43 2.52 -1.01
N ALA A 33 -4.23 1.45 -0.25
CA ALA A 33 -4.69 1.33 1.14
C ALA A 33 -3.59 0.93 2.12
N GLY A 34 -2.44 0.43 1.66
CA GLY A 34 -1.36 -0.06 2.50
C GLY A 34 -1.66 -1.37 3.25
N ASP A 35 -2.90 -1.86 3.20
CA ASP A 35 -3.35 -3.05 3.91
C ASP A 35 -4.39 -3.83 3.09
N GLY A 36 -4.76 -5.03 3.56
CA GLY A 36 -5.82 -5.84 2.95
C GLY A 36 -5.43 -6.61 1.69
N THR A 37 -4.14 -6.74 1.38
CA THR A 37 -3.64 -7.42 0.16
C THR A 37 -4.08 -8.87 0.07
N THR A 38 -4.07 -9.61 1.18
CA THR A 38 -4.53 -11.00 1.25
C THR A 38 -6.04 -11.10 1.04
N THR A 39 -6.82 -10.21 1.67
CA THR A 39 -8.27 -10.15 1.49
C THR A 39 -8.64 -9.87 0.05
N ALA A 40 -7.97 -8.92 -0.60
CA ALA A 40 -8.16 -8.60 -2.01
C ALA A 40 -7.86 -9.80 -2.91
N ALA A 41 -6.78 -10.54 -2.64
CA ALA A 41 -6.43 -11.75 -3.40
C ALA A 41 -7.49 -12.86 -3.25
N VAL A 42 -8.04 -13.06 -2.04
CA VAL A 42 -9.11 -14.04 -1.78
C VAL A 42 -10.41 -13.64 -2.50
N ILE A 43 -10.78 -12.37 -2.46
CA ILE A 43 -11.97 -11.87 -3.17
C ILE A 43 -11.78 -12.03 -4.68
N ALA A 44 -10.63 -11.65 -5.22
CA ALA A 44 -10.33 -11.80 -6.65
C ALA A 44 -10.39 -13.27 -7.09
N GLN A 45 -9.83 -14.18 -6.29
CA GLN A 45 -9.91 -15.63 -6.56
C GLN A 45 -11.38 -16.08 -6.60
N ARG A 46 -12.21 -15.62 -5.66
CA ARG A 46 -13.61 -16.01 -5.60
C ARG A 46 -14.41 -15.48 -6.79
N ILE A 47 -14.22 -14.22 -7.16
CA ILE A 47 -14.85 -13.61 -8.35
C ILE A 47 -14.46 -14.40 -9.62
N MET A 48 -13.17 -14.72 -9.78
CA MET A 48 -12.68 -15.48 -10.92
C MET A 48 -13.28 -16.89 -10.97
N HIS A 49 -13.33 -17.57 -9.84
CA HIS A 49 -13.88 -18.93 -9.76
C HIS A 49 -15.35 -18.97 -10.16
N GLU A 50 -16.17 -18.12 -9.57
CA GLU A 50 -17.62 -18.06 -9.89
C GLU A 50 -17.86 -17.51 -11.30
N GLY A 51 -17.06 -16.54 -11.75
CA GLY A 51 -17.13 -16.04 -13.12
C GLY A 51 -16.86 -17.12 -14.16
N LEU A 52 -15.80 -17.91 -13.98
CA LEU A 52 -15.47 -19.02 -14.88
C LEU A 52 -16.56 -20.10 -14.89
N ARG A 53 -17.19 -20.40 -13.76
CA ARG A 53 -18.32 -21.33 -13.69
C ARG A 53 -19.50 -20.85 -14.54
N ASN A 54 -19.84 -19.57 -14.46
CA ASN A 54 -20.92 -18.97 -15.24
C ASN A 54 -20.60 -18.96 -16.75
N VAL A 55 -19.37 -18.62 -17.12
CA VAL A 55 -18.93 -18.67 -18.52
C VAL A 55 -18.95 -20.08 -19.06
N ALA A 56 -18.52 -21.07 -18.28
CA ALA A 56 -18.59 -22.47 -18.66
C ALA A 56 -20.04 -22.98 -18.82
N ALA A 57 -20.98 -22.36 -18.08
CA ALA A 57 -22.42 -22.63 -18.23
C ALA A 57 -23.08 -21.88 -19.40
N GLY A 58 -22.32 -21.09 -20.18
CA GLY A 58 -22.78 -20.41 -21.39
C GLY A 58 -23.09 -18.92 -21.20
N ALA A 59 -22.77 -18.31 -20.05
CA ALA A 59 -22.93 -16.88 -19.84
C ALA A 59 -21.96 -16.09 -20.72
N ASN A 60 -22.41 -14.93 -21.21
CA ASN A 60 -21.55 -14.02 -21.98
C ASN A 60 -20.52 -13.35 -21.07
N PRO A 61 -19.20 -13.51 -21.32
CA PRO A 61 -18.16 -12.91 -20.47
C PRO A 61 -18.20 -11.38 -20.40
N MET A 62 -18.64 -10.74 -21.51
CA MET A 62 -18.73 -9.27 -21.54
C MET A 62 -19.86 -8.74 -20.66
N GLU A 63 -21.01 -9.38 -20.69
CA GLU A 63 -22.16 -9.02 -19.83
C GLU A 63 -21.82 -9.30 -18.36
N LEU A 64 -21.16 -10.41 -18.09
CA LEU A 64 -20.68 -10.75 -16.74
C LEU A 64 -19.71 -9.68 -16.21
N SER A 65 -18.80 -9.19 -17.05
CA SER A 65 -17.88 -8.10 -16.69
C SER A 65 -18.61 -6.81 -16.32
N VAL A 66 -19.66 -6.46 -17.07
CA VAL A 66 -20.52 -5.29 -16.75
C VAL A 66 -21.21 -5.50 -15.40
N GLY A 67 -21.77 -6.68 -15.15
CA GLY A 67 -22.42 -7.00 -13.87
C GLY A 67 -21.46 -6.92 -12.68
N ILE A 68 -20.21 -7.40 -12.84
CA ILE A 68 -19.17 -7.30 -11.79
C ILE A 68 -18.84 -5.84 -11.47
N LYS A 69 -18.73 -4.97 -12.49
CA LYS A 69 -18.46 -3.53 -12.30
C LYS A 69 -19.60 -2.85 -11.53
N LEU A 70 -20.85 -3.07 -11.94
CA LEU A 70 -22.02 -2.53 -11.26
C LEU A 70 -22.11 -3.01 -9.80
N ALA A 71 -21.79 -4.28 -9.54
CA ALA A 71 -21.75 -4.82 -8.19
C ALA A 71 -20.65 -4.17 -7.35
N ALA A 72 -19.48 -3.89 -7.95
CA ALA A 72 -18.37 -3.22 -7.27
C ALA A 72 -18.76 -1.79 -6.88
N GLU A 73 -19.33 -1.00 -7.81
CA GLU A 73 -19.81 0.36 -7.55
C GLU A 73 -20.85 0.37 -6.43
N LYS A 74 -21.80 -0.56 -6.48
CA LYS A 74 -22.84 -0.65 -5.42
C LYS A 74 -22.27 -1.07 -4.06
N THR A 75 -21.27 -1.92 -4.06
CA THR A 75 -20.58 -2.34 -2.83
C THR A 75 -19.81 -1.17 -2.22
N GLU A 76 -19.15 -0.35 -3.03
CA GLU A 76 -18.44 0.86 -2.59
C GLU A 76 -19.41 1.83 -1.89
N GLU A 77 -20.57 2.11 -2.50
CA GLU A 77 -21.60 2.95 -1.88
C GLU A 77 -22.06 2.40 -0.51
N LEU A 78 -22.32 1.10 -0.42
CA LEU A 78 -22.77 0.46 0.81
C LEU A 78 -21.68 0.46 1.89
N LEU A 79 -20.44 0.26 1.51
CA LEU A 79 -19.30 0.34 2.43
C LEU A 79 -19.12 1.76 2.97
N ALA A 80 -19.26 2.78 2.11
CA ALA A 80 -19.19 4.17 2.55
C ALA A 80 -20.28 4.52 3.57
N GLN A 81 -21.51 3.97 3.39
CA GLN A 81 -22.60 4.15 4.35
C GLN A 81 -22.40 3.39 5.66
N ALA A 82 -21.73 2.24 5.62
CA ALA A 82 -21.48 1.40 6.79
C ALA A 82 -20.20 1.82 7.55
N ALA A 83 -19.34 2.63 6.95
CA ALA A 83 -18.08 3.04 7.55
C ALA A 83 -18.30 3.92 8.79
N THR A 84 -17.55 3.63 9.84
CA THR A 84 -17.52 4.45 11.06
C THR A 84 -16.27 5.33 11.02
N PRO A 85 -16.41 6.67 11.19
CA PRO A 85 -15.24 7.55 11.20
C PRO A 85 -14.29 7.22 12.36
N VAL A 86 -12.99 7.22 12.07
CA VAL A 86 -11.93 7.05 13.07
C VAL A 86 -11.51 8.44 13.54
N GLU A 87 -12.00 8.86 14.70
CA GLU A 87 -11.81 10.23 15.20
C GLU A 87 -11.00 10.31 16.50
N THR A 88 -10.94 9.24 17.27
CA THR A 88 -10.27 9.21 18.58
C THR A 88 -8.91 8.54 18.46
N SER A 89 -7.96 8.96 19.30
CA SER A 89 -6.63 8.35 19.41
C SER A 89 -6.73 6.84 19.73
N GLU A 90 -7.71 6.43 20.53
CA GLU A 90 -7.96 5.01 20.82
C GLU A 90 -8.40 4.24 19.58
N ALA A 91 -9.28 4.81 18.75
CA ALA A 91 -9.70 4.19 17.50
C ALA A 91 -8.54 4.08 16.49
N ILE A 92 -7.69 5.12 16.41
CA ILE A 92 -6.45 5.08 15.62
C ILE A 92 -5.53 3.97 16.10
N ARG A 93 -5.32 3.85 17.42
CA ARG A 93 -4.53 2.78 18.03
C ARG A 93 -5.06 1.40 17.65
N HIS A 94 -6.37 1.19 17.73
CA HIS A 94 -6.99 -0.09 17.36
C HIS A 94 -6.77 -0.43 15.89
N VAL A 95 -6.98 0.51 14.97
CA VAL A 95 -6.77 0.31 13.54
C VAL A 95 -5.30 -0.03 13.25
N ALA A 96 -4.36 0.74 13.82
CA ALA A 96 -2.93 0.51 13.65
C ALA A 96 -2.48 -0.84 14.25
N THR A 97 -3.03 -1.24 15.40
CA THR A 97 -2.75 -2.55 16.02
C THR A 97 -3.25 -3.69 15.14
N VAL A 98 -4.46 -3.57 14.57
CA VAL A 98 -5.02 -4.62 13.69
C VAL A 98 -4.19 -4.75 12.41
N SER A 99 -3.76 -3.65 11.83
CA SER A 99 -2.95 -3.63 10.60
C SER A 99 -1.55 -4.18 10.83
N SER A 100 -0.85 -3.72 11.87
CA SER A 100 0.51 -4.17 12.21
C SER A 100 0.55 -5.53 12.89
N ARG A 101 -0.56 -5.96 13.51
CA ARG A 101 -0.67 -7.14 14.41
C ARG A 101 0.20 -7.04 15.67
N GLU A 102 0.61 -5.84 16.03
CA GLU A 102 1.47 -5.56 17.17
C GLU A 102 0.96 -4.33 17.93
N GLU A 103 0.63 -4.53 19.23
CA GLU A 103 0.06 -3.47 20.08
C GLU A 103 1.05 -2.31 20.28
N LYS A 104 2.34 -2.62 20.40
CA LYS A 104 3.40 -1.62 20.57
C LYS A 104 3.45 -0.65 19.38
N ILE A 105 3.31 -1.16 18.16
CA ILE A 105 3.28 -0.33 16.94
C ILE A 105 1.99 0.50 16.92
N GLY A 106 0.85 -0.08 17.31
CA GLY A 106 -0.41 0.64 17.43
C GLY A 106 -0.33 1.83 18.36
N ASP A 107 0.30 1.66 19.53
CA ASP A 107 0.53 2.73 20.51
C ASP A 107 1.47 3.81 19.98
N MET A 108 2.49 3.43 19.23
CA MET A 108 3.43 4.38 18.63
C MET A 108 2.77 5.21 17.55
N VAL A 109 2.00 4.60 16.66
CA VAL A 109 1.25 5.31 15.60
C VAL A 109 0.24 6.27 16.21
N ALA A 110 -0.52 5.85 17.23
CA ALA A 110 -1.48 6.73 17.91
C ALA A 110 -0.79 7.95 18.52
N ARG A 111 0.34 7.75 19.23
CA ARG A 111 1.13 8.87 19.77
C ARG A 111 1.70 9.76 18.68
N GLY A 112 2.20 9.19 17.59
CA GLY A 112 2.65 9.97 16.44
C GLY A 112 1.54 10.86 15.87
N MET A 113 0.33 10.32 15.68
CA MET A 113 -0.84 11.08 15.22
C MET A 113 -1.26 12.18 16.20
N ASP A 114 -1.16 11.93 17.51
CA ASP A 114 -1.45 12.96 18.52
C ASP A 114 -0.42 14.10 18.48
N MET A 115 0.82 13.82 18.08
CA MET A 115 1.89 14.83 17.95
C MET A 115 1.78 15.67 16.67
N VAL A 116 1.49 15.02 15.54
CA VAL A 116 1.43 15.72 14.23
C VAL A 116 0.03 16.23 13.86
N GLY A 117 -1.01 15.72 14.53
CA GLY A 117 -2.39 16.07 14.23
C GLY A 117 -2.94 15.32 13.01
N ARG A 118 -4.20 15.62 12.64
CA ARG A 118 -4.94 14.88 11.59
C ARG A 118 -4.38 15.06 10.19
N ASP A 119 -3.75 16.20 9.94
CA ASP A 119 -3.19 16.55 8.63
C ASP A 119 -1.69 16.20 8.53
N GLY A 120 -1.13 15.62 9.60
CA GLY A 120 0.26 15.21 9.63
C GLY A 120 0.51 13.92 8.88
N VAL A 121 1.70 13.79 8.31
CA VAL A 121 2.17 12.59 7.63
C VAL A 121 3.03 11.78 8.59
N ILE A 122 2.79 10.48 8.64
CA ILE A 122 3.63 9.51 9.35
C ILE A 122 4.28 8.62 8.31
N SER A 123 5.62 8.64 8.25
CA SER A 123 6.41 7.67 7.51
C SER A 123 7.04 6.65 8.45
N VAL A 124 7.34 5.48 7.92
CA VAL A 124 8.00 4.40 8.65
C VAL A 124 9.25 4.01 7.90
N ASP A 125 10.39 4.27 8.51
CA ASP A 125 11.70 3.98 7.94
C ASP A 125 12.48 2.99 8.79
N GLU A 126 13.37 2.23 8.15
CA GLU A 126 14.29 1.33 8.85
C GLU A 126 15.42 2.15 9.48
N SER A 127 15.57 2.03 10.80
CA SER A 127 16.67 2.63 11.55
C SER A 127 17.74 1.59 11.89
N GLN A 128 18.98 2.03 12.03
CA GLN A 128 20.07 1.20 12.56
C GLN A 128 20.07 1.14 14.09
N ALA A 129 19.14 1.84 14.76
CA ALA A 129 18.98 1.83 16.19
C ALA A 129 18.40 0.48 16.69
N THR A 130 18.76 0.10 17.91
CA THR A 130 18.26 -1.15 18.54
C THR A 130 16.81 -1.01 18.99
N GLU A 131 16.33 0.21 19.20
CA GLU A 131 14.97 0.49 19.66
C GLU A 131 14.24 1.34 18.63
N THR A 132 12.92 1.11 18.52
CA THR A 132 12.05 1.90 17.66
C THR A 132 11.72 3.21 18.35
N GLU A 133 11.95 4.33 17.69
CA GLU A 133 11.69 5.67 18.20
C GLU A 133 10.77 6.46 17.28
N ILE A 134 10.13 7.51 17.83
CA ILE A 134 9.33 8.46 17.08
C ILE A 134 10.15 9.73 16.95
N VAL A 135 10.45 10.13 15.72
CA VAL A 135 11.15 11.38 15.41
C VAL A 135 10.14 12.36 14.81
N LEU A 136 9.97 13.51 15.43
CA LEU A 136 9.14 14.60 14.90
C LEU A 136 10.02 15.51 14.03
N THR A 137 9.66 15.65 12.77
CA THR A 137 10.33 16.56 11.83
C THR A 137 9.37 17.63 11.39
N GLU A 138 9.74 18.88 11.57
CA GLU A 138 8.98 20.02 11.02
C GLU A 138 9.45 20.28 9.60
N GLY A 139 8.50 20.33 8.66
CA GLY A 139 8.85 20.55 7.25
C GLY A 139 7.85 19.96 6.29
N MET A 140 8.30 19.74 5.07
CA MET A 140 7.52 19.13 4.00
C MET A 140 8.26 17.88 3.49
N GLU A 141 7.58 16.74 3.48
CA GLU A 141 8.11 15.48 2.95
C GLU A 141 7.81 15.36 1.46
N PHE A 142 8.79 14.91 0.68
CA PHE A 142 8.65 14.65 -0.75
C PHE A 142 8.86 13.17 -1.03
N ASP A 143 7.92 12.53 -1.73
CA ASP A 143 7.96 11.11 -2.10
C ASP A 143 9.12 10.71 -3.02
N LYS A 144 9.79 11.69 -3.63
CA LYS A 144 10.90 11.47 -4.55
C LYS A 144 12.19 11.96 -3.92
N GLY A 145 13.10 11.03 -3.72
CA GLY A 145 14.45 11.33 -3.29
C GLY A 145 15.29 12.00 -4.38
N TYR A 146 16.58 12.15 -4.10
CA TYR A 146 17.51 12.78 -5.02
C TYR A 146 17.64 12.02 -6.34
N LEU A 147 17.90 12.76 -7.42
CA LEU A 147 18.21 12.17 -8.73
C LEU A 147 19.49 11.31 -8.71
N SER A 148 20.38 11.59 -7.78
CA SER A 148 21.60 10.82 -7.56
C SER A 148 21.99 10.86 -6.08
N PRO A 149 22.49 9.75 -5.50
CA PRO A 149 23.06 9.73 -4.16
C PRO A 149 24.21 10.73 -3.94
N SER A 150 24.85 11.17 -5.02
CA SER A 150 25.94 12.15 -4.96
C SER A 150 25.49 13.56 -4.54
N PHE A 151 24.19 13.82 -4.49
CA PHE A 151 23.64 15.08 -3.99
C PHE A 151 23.55 15.14 -2.46
N ILE A 152 23.70 14.00 -1.77
CA ILE A 152 23.69 13.95 -0.32
C ILE A 152 24.99 14.56 0.20
N THR A 153 24.91 15.62 1.00
CA THR A 153 26.07 16.27 1.62
C THR A 153 26.38 15.75 3.01
N ASP A 154 25.37 15.26 3.72
CA ASP A 154 25.49 14.58 5.01
C ASP A 154 25.01 13.13 4.86
N TYR A 155 25.93 12.18 4.82
CA TYR A 155 25.64 10.77 4.63
C TYR A 155 25.07 10.08 5.88
N GLU A 156 25.36 10.61 7.07
CA GLU A 156 24.84 10.01 8.32
C GLU A 156 23.38 10.36 8.55
N ALA A 157 23.01 11.61 8.28
CA ALA A 157 21.66 12.09 8.43
C ALA A 157 20.84 12.00 7.13
N CYS A 158 21.44 11.58 6.00
CA CYS A 158 20.81 11.58 4.66
C CYS A 158 20.25 12.95 4.24
N LEU A 159 20.89 14.04 4.65
CA LEU A 159 20.44 15.41 4.39
C LEU A 159 21.24 16.08 3.27
N LEU A 160 20.56 16.93 2.52
CA LEU A 160 21.13 17.89 1.59
C LEU A 160 21.10 19.27 2.24
N TYR A 161 22.26 19.79 2.59
CA TYR A 161 22.38 21.19 2.97
C TYR A 161 22.64 22.03 1.71
N THR A 162 21.68 22.87 1.36
CA THR A 162 21.88 23.91 0.37
C THR A 162 22.12 25.20 1.11
N SER A 163 23.17 25.95 0.72
CA SER A 163 23.30 27.34 1.20
C SER A 163 22.12 28.14 0.63
N ASP A 164 21.36 28.77 1.50
CA ASP A 164 20.34 29.72 1.07
C ASP A 164 21.05 30.97 0.54
N ALA A 165 20.75 31.35 -0.71
CA ALA A 165 21.29 32.57 -1.32
C ALA A 165 20.94 33.85 -0.51
N ALA A 166 19.94 33.77 0.38
CA ALA A 166 19.62 34.82 1.31
C ALA A 166 20.59 34.94 2.49
N ASP A 167 21.22 33.84 2.91
CA ASP A 167 22.22 33.81 3.99
C ASP A 167 23.57 34.39 3.54
N ASP A 168 23.92 34.28 2.25
CA ASP A 168 25.14 34.84 1.69
C ASP A 168 25.11 36.37 1.60
N SER A 169 23.93 37.02 1.63
CA SER A 169 23.79 38.48 1.59
C SER A 169 24.04 39.15 2.94
N LEU A 170 24.16 38.40 4.03
CA LEU A 170 24.43 38.93 5.40
C LEU A 170 25.90 38.78 5.84
N ARG A 171 26.78 38.29 4.97
CA ARG A 171 28.24 38.24 5.19
C ARG A 171 28.94 39.29 4.36
N VAL A 172 28.76 40.56 4.70
CA VAL A 172 29.62 41.66 4.30
C VAL A 172 30.15 42.35 5.55
#